data_a91fe209d6e3c39317b84c4c6fbd615f
#
_entry.id   a91fe209d6e3c39317b84c4c6fbd615f
#
_cell.length_a   1.000
_cell.length_b   1.000
_cell.length_c   1.000
_cell.angle_alpha   90.00
_cell.angle_beta   90.00
_cell.angle_gamma   90.00
#
_symmetry.space_group_name_H-M   'P 1'
#
loop_
_entity.id
_entity.type
_entity.pdbx_description
1 polymer ?
#
loop_
_entity_poly.entity_id
_entity_poly.type
_entity_poly.pdbx_seq_one_letter_code
_entity_poly.pdbx_strand_id
1 'polypeptide(L)'
;MTIQEEIKKRRTFAIISHPDAGKTTITEQLLYFGGEIREAGTVKGKKTGTFAKSDWMDIEKQRGISVTSSVMQFDYDGKRVNILDTPGHEDFSEDTYRTLMAVDAAVMVVDSAKGIEAQTKKLFEVVKHRGIPVFTFMNKLDRDGREPLDLLQELEEVLGIASYPMNWPIGMGKAFEGLYDLYNQRLELYKGDERFASLEDGDKLFASNPFYEQVKDDIELLNEAGNEFSEEAILAGELTPVFFGSALTNFGVQTFLETFLKFAPEPHGHKKTDGEIVDPYAKDFSGFVFKIQANMDPRHRDRIAFVRIVSGEFERGMSVNLPRTGKSAKLSNVTQFMAESRENVTNAVAGDIIGVYDTGTYQVGDTLTVGKNKFEFEPLPTFTPEIFMKVSAKNVMKQKSFHKGIEQLVQEGAIQLYKNYQTGEYMLGAVGQLQFEVFKHRMEGEYNAEVVMSPMGKKTVRWIKPEDLDERMSSSRNILAKDRFDQPVFLFENEFALRWFADKYPDVKLEEKM
;
A
#
# COMPACT_ATOMS: atom_id res chain seq x y z
N MET A 1 1.84 -28.67 14.46
CA MET A 1 2.59 -27.86 13.51
C MET A 1 3.57 -26.99 14.28
N THR A 2 4.79 -26.85 13.84
CA THR A 2 5.78 -25.98 14.49
C THR A 2 5.52 -24.52 14.09
N ILE A 3 5.97 -23.56 14.91
CA ILE A 3 5.88 -22.12 14.58
C ILE A 3 6.57 -21.83 13.23
N GLN A 4 7.70 -22.50 12.96
CA GLN A 4 8.41 -22.34 11.70
C GLN A 4 7.58 -22.81 10.48
N GLU A 5 6.86 -23.92 10.60
CA GLU A 5 5.94 -24.38 9.54
C GLU A 5 4.80 -23.39 9.32
N GLU A 6 4.31 -22.77 10.39
CA GLU A 6 3.27 -21.72 10.28
C GLU A 6 3.81 -20.46 9.59
N ILE A 7 5.01 -19.98 9.93
CA ILE A 7 5.64 -18.83 9.27
C ILE A 7 5.80 -19.08 7.76
N LYS A 8 6.25 -20.27 7.37
CA LYS A 8 6.42 -20.65 5.95
C LYS A 8 5.15 -20.61 5.12
N LYS A 9 3.98 -20.67 5.74
CA LYS A 9 2.70 -20.58 5.06
C LYS A 9 2.27 -19.14 4.76
N ARG A 10 2.87 -18.12 5.39
CA ARG A 10 2.47 -16.72 5.23
C ARG A 10 2.90 -16.17 3.88
N ARG A 11 1.98 -15.48 3.23
CA ARG A 11 2.22 -14.71 2.00
C ARG A 11 1.60 -13.34 2.20
N THR A 12 2.44 -12.33 2.34
CA THR A 12 2.00 -10.96 2.62
C THR A 12 2.46 -10.05 1.50
N PHE A 13 1.51 -9.47 0.78
CA PHE A 13 1.81 -8.64 -0.38
C PHE A 13 0.90 -7.42 -0.48
N ALA A 14 1.41 -6.39 -1.14
CA ALA A 14 0.62 -5.21 -1.50
C ALA A 14 0.23 -5.25 -2.98
N ILE A 15 -0.92 -4.69 -3.29
CA ILE A 15 -1.33 -4.45 -4.67
C ILE A 15 -1.11 -2.99 -4.99
N ILE A 16 -0.28 -2.73 -6.00
CA ILE A 16 0.09 -1.39 -6.47
C ILE A 16 -0.38 -1.18 -7.91
N SER A 17 -0.81 0.02 -8.24
CA SER A 17 -1.20 0.38 -9.60
C SER A 17 -1.39 1.87 -9.77
N HIS A 18 -1.46 2.31 -11.02
CA HIS A 18 -2.07 3.59 -11.35
C HIS A 18 -3.59 3.57 -11.05
N PRO A 19 -4.24 4.71 -10.72
CA PRO A 19 -5.69 4.80 -10.59
C PRO A 19 -6.43 4.20 -11.80
N ASP A 20 -7.54 3.53 -11.55
CA ASP A 20 -8.37 2.87 -12.57
C ASP A 20 -7.74 1.67 -13.32
N ALA A 21 -6.53 1.20 -12.99
CA ALA A 21 -5.95 0.01 -13.60
C ALA A 21 -6.70 -1.29 -13.25
N GLY A 22 -7.59 -1.25 -12.25
CA GLY A 22 -8.41 -2.38 -11.82
C GLY A 22 -7.92 -3.07 -10.56
N LYS A 23 -7.12 -2.36 -9.75
CA LYS A 23 -6.57 -2.84 -8.48
C LYS A 23 -7.65 -3.40 -7.55
N THR A 24 -8.65 -2.59 -7.21
CA THR A 24 -9.75 -3.01 -6.33
C THR A 24 -10.54 -4.20 -6.91
N THR A 25 -10.70 -4.26 -8.23
CA THR A 25 -11.39 -5.39 -8.88
C THR A 25 -10.60 -6.69 -8.72
N ILE A 26 -9.27 -6.67 -8.91
CA ILE A 26 -8.45 -7.88 -8.71
C ILE A 26 -8.42 -8.27 -7.23
N THR A 27 -8.35 -7.33 -6.30
CA THR A 27 -8.44 -7.59 -4.87
C THR A 27 -9.72 -8.34 -4.51
N GLU A 28 -10.87 -7.87 -4.98
CA GLU A 28 -12.17 -8.52 -4.77
C GLU A 28 -12.22 -9.93 -5.37
N GLN A 29 -11.62 -10.16 -6.56
CA GLN A 29 -11.54 -11.49 -7.15
C GLN A 29 -10.67 -12.44 -6.32
N LEU A 30 -9.54 -11.97 -5.79
CA LEU A 30 -8.70 -12.79 -4.92
C LEU A 30 -9.43 -13.19 -3.64
N LEU A 31 -10.20 -12.28 -3.03
CA LEU A 31 -11.05 -12.58 -1.87
C LEU A 31 -12.18 -13.56 -2.20
N TYR A 32 -12.75 -13.47 -3.39
CA TYR A 32 -13.75 -14.40 -3.87
C TYR A 32 -13.19 -15.83 -3.98
N PHE A 33 -12.00 -16.00 -4.54
CA PHE A 33 -11.32 -17.30 -4.59
C PHE A 33 -10.92 -17.81 -3.21
N GLY A 34 -10.56 -16.90 -2.28
CA GLY A 34 -10.31 -17.24 -0.88
C GLY A 34 -11.59 -17.65 -0.12
N GLY A 35 -12.76 -17.52 -0.73
CA GLY A 35 -14.03 -17.87 -0.08
C GLY A 35 -14.54 -16.84 0.94
N GLU A 36 -13.89 -15.68 1.04
CA GLU A 36 -14.20 -14.65 2.03
C GLU A 36 -15.40 -13.77 1.62
N ILE A 37 -15.72 -13.73 0.34
CA ILE A 37 -16.87 -13.02 -0.20
C ILE A 37 -17.65 -13.91 -1.17
N ARG A 38 -18.96 -13.74 -1.23
CA ARG A 38 -19.82 -14.54 -2.11
C ARG A 38 -19.87 -14.02 -3.53
N GLU A 39 -19.69 -12.73 -3.71
CA GLU A 39 -19.68 -12.04 -4.99
C GLU A 39 -18.63 -10.93 -4.95
N ALA A 40 -17.82 -10.82 -6.02
CA ALA A 40 -16.83 -9.75 -6.13
C ALA A 40 -17.50 -8.43 -6.50
N GLY A 41 -17.21 -7.36 -5.75
CA GLY A 41 -17.69 -6.00 -6.00
C GLY A 41 -16.80 -5.19 -6.95
N THR A 42 -17.21 -3.97 -7.28
CA THR A 42 -16.40 -3.02 -8.05
C THR A 42 -16.45 -1.62 -7.46
N VAL A 43 -15.40 -0.82 -7.65
CA VAL A 43 -15.32 0.58 -7.19
C VAL A 43 -16.49 1.43 -7.74
N LYS A 44 -16.93 1.15 -8.96
CA LYS A 44 -18.03 1.86 -9.65
C LYS A 44 -19.36 1.10 -9.54
N GLY A 45 -19.73 0.65 -8.36
CA GLY A 45 -20.92 -0.18 -8.07
C GLY A 45 -22.27 0.26 -8.67
N LYS A 46 -22.33 1.42 -9.36
CA LYS A 46 -23.53 1.91 -10.07
C LYS A 46 -24.04 0.96 -11.16
N LYS A 47 -23.19 0.09 -11.72
CA LYS A 47 -23.59 -0.88 -12.75
C LYS A 47 -23.94 -2.27 -12.19
N THR A 48 -23.33 -2.66 -11.08
CA THR A 48 -23.49 -4.00 -10.47
C THR A 48 -24.32 -3.96 -9.18
N GLY A 49 -24.56 -2.78 -8.60
CA GLY A 49 -25.28 -2.64 -7.33
C GLY A 49 -24.46 -3.01 -6.09
N THR A 50 -23.22 -3.50 -6.26
CA THR A 50 -22.35 -3.96 -5.17
C THR A 50 -21.07 -3.16 -5.17
N PHE A 51 -20.74 -2.50 -4.05
CA PHE A 51 -19.47 -1.80 -3.86
C PHE A 51 -18.39 -2.77 -3.35
N ALA A 52 -17.12 -2.45 -3.64
CA ALA A 52 -15.99 -3.20 -3.16
C ALA A 52 -15.91 -3.18 -1.62
N LYS A 53 -15.53 -4.31 -1.03
CA LYS A 53 -15.35 -4.44 0.43
C LYS A 53 -14.14 -3.66 0.94
N SER A 54 -13.12 -3.50 0.09
CA SER A 54 -11.92 -2.72 0.37
C SER A 54 -12.21 -1.22 0.54
N ASP A 55 -13.22 -0.68 -0.17
CA ASP A 55 -13.60 0.73 -0.13
C ASP A 55 -14.72 0.96 0.90
N TRP A 56 -14.37 1.13 2.15
CA TRP A 56 -15.33 1.22 3.25
C TRP A 56 -15.76 2.66 3.59
N MET A 57 -14.96 3.67 3.25
CA MET A 57 -15.30 5.08 3.49
C MET A 57 -16.35 5.61 2.51
N ASP A 58 -17.26 6.46 2.98
CA ASP A 58 -18.26 7.09 2.11
C ASP A 58 -17.64 7.95 1.02
N ILE A 59 -16.51 8.61 1.30
CA ILE A 59 -15.79 9.41 0.31
C ILE A 59 -15.17 8.55 -0.80
N GLU A 60 -14.69 7.34 -0.48
CA GLU A 60 -14.18 6.37 -1.45
C GLU A 60 -15.29 5.92 -2.40
N LYS A 61 -16.46 5.57 -1.84
CA LYS A 61 -17.64 5.17 -2.62
C LYS A 61 -18.18 6.30 -3.49
N GLN A 62 -18.21 7.53 -2.98
CA GLN A 62 -18.69 8.70 -3.73
C GLN A 62 -17.75 9.09 -4.87
N ARG A 63 -16.44 9.05 -4.66
CA ARG A 63 -15.41 9.41 -5.64
C ARG A 63 -15.00 8.26 -6.54
N GLY A 64 -15.22 7.01 -6.12
CA GLY A 64 -14.79 5.81 -6.82
C GLY A 64 -13.27 5.64 -6.84
N ILE A 65 -12.59 6.06 -5.77
CA ILE A 65 -11.14 5.94 -5.56
C ILE A 65 -10.87 5.46 -4.15
N SER A 66 -9.89 4.58 -3.98
CA SER A 66 -9.40 4.17 -2.65
C SER A 66 -8.50 5.27 -2.09
N VAL A 67 -8.74 5.65 -0.84
CA VAL A 67 -8.08 6.75 -0.13
C VAL A 67 -7.12 6.24 0.93
N THR A 68 -7.44 5.08 1.52
CA THR A 68 -6.63 4.43 2.56
C THR A 68 -6.30 3.01 2.17
N SER A 69 -5.15 2.51 2.67
CA SER A 69 -4.82 1.08 2.54
C SER A 69 -5.77 0.23 3.36
N SER A 70 -6.20 -0.89 2.81
CA SER A 70 -7.00 -1.91 3.50
C SER A 70 -6.18 -3.17 3.72
N VAL A 71 -6.39 -3.84 4.85
CA VAL A 71 -5.76 -5.13 5.17
C VAL A 71 -6.83 -6.20 5.15
N MET A 72 -6.60 -7.25 4.40
CA MET A 72 -7.51 -8.39 4.24
C MET A 72 -6.74 -9.69 4.30
N GLN A 73 -7.33 -10.70 4.90
CA GLN A 73 -6.70 -12.01 5.12
C GLN A 73 -7.63 -13.12 4.69
N PHE A 74 -7.06 -14.19 4.13
CA PHE A 74 -7.79 -15.42 3.80
C PHE A 74 -6.83 -16.61 3.73
N ASP A 75 -7.39 -17.81 3.73
CA ASP A 75 -6.65 -19.04 3.53
C ASP A 75 -6.90 -19.57 2.11
N TYR A 76 -5.83 -19.96 1.41
CA TYR A 76 -5.92 -20.56 0.08
C TYR A 76 -4.80 -21.56 -0.12
N ASP A 77 -5.13 -22.78 -0.57
CA ASP A 77 -4.18 -23.85 -0.87
C ASP A 77 -3.12 -24.06 0.23
N GLY A 78 -3.56 -24.09 1.48
CA GLY A 78 -2.69 -24.29 2.66
C GLY A 78 -1.78 -23.12 3.01
N LYS A 79 -1.91 -21.98 2.34
CA LYS A 79 -1.24 -20.71 2.67
C LYS A 79 -2.19 -19.76 3.37
N ARG A 80 -1.67 -18.98 4.32
CA ARG A 80 -2.33 -17.81 4.89
C ARG A 80 -1.89 -16.59 4.11
N VAL A 81 -2.83 -15.95 3.47
CA VAL A 81 -2.62 -14.80 2.58
C VAL A 81 -3.02 -13.51 3.27
N ASN A 82 -2.13 -12.53 3.27
CA ASN A 82 -2.40 -11.17 3.74
C ASN A 82 -2.30 -10.24 2.54
N ILE A 83 -3.40 -9.61 2.13
CA ILE A 83 -3.44 -8.60 1.08
C ILE A 83 -3.50 -7.22 1.71
N LEU A 84 -2.62 -6.33 1.25
CA LEU A 84 -2.67 -4.92 1.55
C LEU A 84 -3.04 -4.17 0.27
N ASP A 85 -4.29 -3.75 0.18
CA ASP A 85 -4.77 -2.92 -0.92
C ASP A 85 -4.38 -1.48 -0.69
N THR A 86 -3.57 -0.88 -1.57
CA THR A 86 -3.02 0.46 -1.39
C THR A 86 -3.85 1.52 -2.13
N PRO A 87 -3.84 2.80 -1.72
CA PRO A 87 -4.40 3.87 -2.52
C PRO A 87 -3.72 3.97 -3.89
N GLY A 88 -4.49 4.18 -4.96
CA GLY A 88 -3.93 4.38 -6.30
C GLY A 88 -3.50 5.82 -6.59
N HIS A 89 -4.07 6.80 -5.87
CA HIS A 89 -3.84 8.22 -6.12
C HIS A 89 -2.54 8.72 -5.47
N GLU A 90 -1.77 9.56 -6.20
CA GLU A 90 -0.46 10.06 -5.74
C GLU A 90 -0.52 10.87 -4.44
N ASP A 91 -1.62 11.56 -4.16
CA ASP A 91 -1.81 12.31 -2.91
C ASP A 91 -1.71 11.41 -1.66
N PHE A 92 -1.93 10.10 -1.80
CA PHE A 92 -1.85 9.12 -0.72
C PHE A 92 -0.61 8.23 -0.81
N SER A 93 0.40 8.67 -1.53
CA SER A 93 1.65 7.90 -1.71
C SER A 93 2.31 7.56 -0.37
N GLU A 94 2.26 8.43 0.64
CA GLU A 94 2.83 8.17 1.96
C GLU A 94 2.21 6.93 2.64
N ASP A 95 0.88 6.75 2.57
CA ASP A 95 0.21 5.56 3.09
C ASP A 95 0.59 4.30 2.29
N THR A 96 0.72 4.44 0.96
CA THR A 96 1.20 3.36 0.10
C THR A 96 2.63 2.94 0.45
N TYR A 97 3.54 3.89 0.65
CA TYR A 97 4.93 3.59 1.01
C TYR A 97 5.04 2.91 2.37
N ARG A 98 4.30 3.38 3.39
CA ARG A 98 4.26 2.73 4.71
C ARG A 98 3.73 1.31 4.61
N THR A 99 2.71 1.10 3.79
CA THR A 99 2.14 -0.22 3.53
C THR A 99 3.15 -1.14 2.85
N LEU A 100 3.91 -0.63 1.88
CA LEU A 100 4.98 -1.39 1.22
C LEU A 100 6.12 -1.78 2.16
N MET A 101 6.30 -1.07 3.29
CA MET A 101 7.26 -1.49 4.33
C MET A 101 6.79 -2.73 5.10
N ALA A 102 5.50 -3.03 5.09
CA ALA A 102 4.90 -4.14 5.85
C ALA A 102 4.71 -5.44 5.03
N VAL A 103 5.15 -5.48 3.75
CA VAL A 103 4.92 -6.61 2.85
C VAL A 103 6.20 -7.27 2.38
N ASP A 104 6.07 -8.52 1.90
CA ASP A 104 7.16 -9.35 1.42
C ASP A 104 7.24 -9.40 -0.11
N ALA A 105 6.15 -9.02 -0.79
CA ALA A 105 6.07 -8.94 -2.26
C ALA A 105 5.11 -7.84 -2.69
N ALA A 106 5.14 -7.46 -3.95
CA ALA A 106 4.16 -6.56 -4.56
C ALA A 106 3.54 -7.19 -5.81
N VAL A 107 2.25 -6.96 -5.99
CA VAL A 107 1.51 -7.25 -7.23
C VAL A 107 1.25 -5.92 -7.93
N MET A 108 1.85 -5.75 -9.10
CA MET A 108 1.70 -4.56 -9.91
C MET A 108 0.61 -4.79 -10.97
N VAL A 109 -0.48 -4.03 -10.91
CA VAL A 109 -1.59 -4.13 -11.86
C VAL A 109 -1.46 -3.02 -12.91
N VAL A 110 -1.39 -3.43 -14.17
CA VAL A 110 -1.23 -2.55 -15.33
C VAL A 110 -2.45 -2.66 -16.25
N ASP A 111 -2.96 -1.54 -16.72
CA ASP A 111 -4.01 -1.49 -17.74
C ASP A 111 -3.40 -1.80 -19.13
N SER A 112 -3.81 -2.88 -19.77
CA SER A 112 -3.27 -3.34 -21.06
C SER A 112 -3.43 -2.31 -22.20
N ALA A 113 -4.39 -1.41 -22.10
CA ALA A 113 -4.58 -0.35 -23.09
C ALA A 113 -3.66 0.86 -22.86
N LYS A 114 -3.26 1.11 -21.60
CA LYS A 114 -2.48 2.29 -21.22
C LYS A 114 -0.99 2.01 -21.05
N GLY A 115 -0.63 0.79 -20.63
CA GLY A 115 0.76 0.42 -20.31
C GLY A 115 1.23 1.01 -18.97
N ILE A 116 2.53 1.31 -18.87
CA ILE A 116 3.17 1.78 -17.63
C ILE A 116 2.94 3.28 -17.45
N GLU A 117 2.03 3.63 -16.54
CA GLU A 117 1.70 5.01 -16.22
C GLU A 117 2.62 5.58 -15.12
N ALA A 118 2.71 6.92 -15.03
CA ALA A 118 3.65 7.63 -14.16
C ALA A 118 3.60 7.19 -12.68
N GLN A 119 2.40 6.96 -12.12
CA GLN A 119 2.26 6.52 -10.74
C GLN A 119 2.77 5.09 -10.54
N THR A 120 2.55 4.20 -11.50
CA THR A 120 3.08 2.83 -11.47
C THR A 120 4.61 2.85 -11.41
N LYS A 121 5.25 3.70 -12.22
CA LYS A 121 6.71 3.87 -12.21
C LYS A 121 7.20 4.36 -10.84
N LYS A 122 6.59 5.39 -10.26
CA LYS A 122 6.96 5.90 -8.93
C LYS A 122 6.87 4.80 -7.86
N LEU A 123 5.79 4.02 -7.85
CA LEU A 123 5.58 2.95 -6.88
C LEU A 123 6.56 1.79 -7.09
N PHE A 124 6.88 1.47 -8.35
CA PHE A 124 7.88 0.45 -8.66
C PHE A 124 9.27 0.83 -8.15
N GLU A 125 9.70 2.09 -8.30
CA GLU A 125 10.98 2.56 -7.75
C GLU A 125 11.09 2.32 -6.23
N VAL A 126 9.99 2.49 -5.50
CA VAL A 126 9.95 2.21 -4.05
C VAL A 126 10.13 0.72 -3.78
N VAL A 127 9.39 -0.11 -4.50
CA VAL A 127 9.46 -1.57 -4.35
C VAL A 127 10.87 -2.07 -4.67
N LYS A 128 11.47 -1.55 -5.76
CA LYS A 128 12.85 -1.84 -6.16
C LYS A 128 13.87 -1.43 -5.09
N HIS A 129 13.72 -0.22 -4.54
CA HIS A 129 14.60 0.25 -3.45
C HIS A 129 14.49 -0.64 -2.20
N ARG A 130 13.32 -1.21 -1.94
CA ARG A 130 13.07 -2.17 -0.86
C ARG A 130 13.63 -3.56 -1.14
N GLY A 131 13.98 -3.87 -2.39
CA GLY A 131 14.46 -5.19 -2.79
C GLY A 131 13.41 -6.30 -2.64
N ILE A 132 12.11 -5.98 -2.74
CA ILE A 132 11.04 -6.98 -2.69
C ILE A 132 10.61 -7.37 -4.11
N PRO A 133 10.26 -8.66 -4.35
CA PRO A 133 9.85 -9.14 -5.67
C PRO A 133 8.53 -8.52 -6.13
N VAL A 134 8.43 -8.30 -7.43
CA VAL A 134 7.23 -7.77 -8.11
C VAL A 134 6.68 -8.82 -9.05
N PHE A 135 5.36 -9.02 -8.99
CA PHE A 135 4.58 -9.83 -9.91
C PHE A 135 3.66 -8.89 -10.70
N THR A 136 3.71 -8.94 -12.02
CA THR A 136 2.95 -8.02 -12.87
C THR A 136 1.70 -8.68 -13.42
N PHE A 137 0.54 -8.02 -13.29
CA PHE A 137 -0.72 -8.46 -13.88
C PHE A 137 -1.19 -7.43 -14.92
N MET A 138 -1.10 -7.80 -16.20
CA MET A 138 -1.63 -7.03 -17.35
C MET A 138 -3.13 -7.26 -17.44
N ASN A 139 -3.89 -6.27 -16.97
CA ASN A 139 -5.33 -6.35 -16.77
C ASN A 139 -6.14 -5.77 -17.93
N LYS A 140 -7.42 -6.11 -17.97
CA LYS A 140 -8.45 -5.59 -18.87
C LYS A 140 -8.36 -6.10 -20.32
N LEU A 141 -7.91 -7.34 -20.51
CA LEU A 141 -7.94 -7.98 -21.82
C LEU A 141 -9.36 -8.22 -22.39
N ASP A 142 -10.41 -8.00 -21.58
CA ASP A 142 -11.80 -7.93 -22.03
C ASP A 142 -12.09 -6.73 -22.95
N ARG A 143 -11.09 -5.85 -23.15
CA ARG A 143 -11.12 -4.68 -24.02
C ARG A 143 -9.96 -4.71 -25.00
N ASP A 144 -10.09 -3.92 -26.08
CA ASP A 144 -8.97 -3.71 -26.99
C ASP A 144 -7.84 -3.00 -26.24
N GLY A 145 -6.65 -3.56 -26.31
CA GLY A 145 -5.44 -3.11 -25.66
C GLY A 145 -4.28 -2.96 -26.65
N ARG A 146 -3.09 -2.76 -26.09
CA ARG A 146 -1.84 -2.75 -26.87
C ARG A 146 -1.36 -4.19 -27.07
N GLU A 147 -0.52 -4.38 -28.09
CA GLU A 147 0.09 -5.67 -28.35
C GLU A 147 0.89 -6.17 -27.12
N PRO A 148 0.78 -7.47 -26.77
CA PRO A 148 1.46 -8.01 -25.59
C PRO A 148 2.97 -7.87 -25.62
N LEU A 149 3.62 -8.02 -26.77
CA LEU A 149 5.07 -7.80 -26.94
C LEU A 149 5.47 -6.35 -26.64
N ASP A 150 4.69 -5.37 -27.13
CA ASP A 150 4.95 -3.95 -26.85
C ASP A 150 4.82 -3.64 -25.36
N LEU A 151 3.89 -4.29 -24.65
CA LEU A 151 3.71 -4.12 -23.21
C LEU A 151 4.90 -4.70 -22.42
N LEU A 152 5.43 -5.86 -22.83
CA LEU A 152 6.63 -6.42 -22.20
C LEU A 152 7.86 -5.53 -22.44
N GLN A 153 8.06 -5.08 -23.69
CA GLN A 153 9.17 -4.19 -24.02
C GLN A 153 9.09 -2.89 -23.21
N GLU A 154 7.91 -2.24 -23.15
CA GLU A 154 7.73 -1.02 -22.36
C GLU A 154 8.03 -1.26 -20.87
N LEU A 155 7.58 -2.38 -20.31
CA LEU A 155 7.82 -2.75 -18.92
C LEU A 155 9.33 -2.81 -18.66
N GLU A 156 10.09 -3.49 -19.51
CA GLU A 156 11.53 -3.63 -19.37
C GLU A 156 12.27 -2.30 -19.56
N GLU A 157 11.90 -1.52 -20.58
CA GLU A 157 12.53 -0.22 -20.86
C GLU A 157 12.24 0.83 -19.80
N VAL A 158 10.97 0.91 -19.32
CA VAL A 158 10.55 1.97 -18.39
C VAL A 158 10.93 1.66 -16.95
N LEU A 159 10.85 0.39 -16.55
CA LEU A 159 11.12 -0.03 -15.17
C LEU A 159 12.54 -0.57 -14.97
N GLY A 160 13.22 -0.97 -16.04
CA GLY A 160 14.56 -1.54 -15.95
C GLY A 160 14.61 -2.84 -15.15
N ILE A 161 13.63 -3.73 -15.38
CA ILE A 161 13.54 -5.07 -14.81
C ILE A 161 13.24 -6.06 -15.93
N ALA A 162 13.88 -7.23 -15.91
CA ALA A 162 13.55 -8.30 -16.85
C ALA A 162 12.12 -8.81 -16.62
N SER A 163 11.48 -9.28 -17.69
CA SER A 163 10.12 -9.84 -17.64
C SER A 163 10.08 -11.27 -18.14
N TYR A 164 9.24 -12.11 -17.52
CA TYR A 164 8.93 -13.44 -18.04
C TYR A 164 7.41 -13.60 -18.11
N PRO A 165 6.83 -13.77 -19.31
CA PRO A 165 5.40 -14.02 -19.46
C PRO A 165 5.06 -15.43 -18.98
N MET A 166 4.23 -15.51 -17.94
CA MET A 166 3.73 -16.79 -17.42
C MET A 166 2.61 -17.37 -18.28
N ASN A 167 1.86 -16.50 -18.93
CA ASN A 167 0.83 -16.85 -19.90
C ASN A 167 0.82 -15.83 -21.04
N TRP A 168 0.14 -16.20 -22.15
CA TRP A 168 0.00 -15.35 -23.32
C TRP A 168 -1.46 -15.30 -23.80
N PRO A 169 -2.00 -14.10 -24.12
CA PRO A 169 -3.41 -13.99 -24.48
C PRO A 169 -3.71 -14.50 -25.88
N ILE A 170 -4.79 -15.25 -26.02
CA ILE A 170 -5.34 -15.68 -27.30
C ILE A 170 -6.46 -14.71 -27.69
N GLY A 171 -6.05 -13.63 -28.39
CA GLY A 171 -6.90 -12.51 -28.74
C GLY A 171 -7.07 -11.49 -27.61
N MET A 172 -7.75 -10.39 -27.92
CA MET A 172 -8.10 -9.31 -27.00
C MET A 172 -9.51 -8.78 -27.30
N GLY A 173 -10.10 -8.06 -26.35
CA GLY A 173 -11.43 -7.51 -26.49
C GLY A 173 -12.47 -8.57 -26.80
N LYS A 174 -13.19 -8.42 -27.90
CA LYS A 174 -14.22 -9.39 -28.34
C LYS A 174 -13.64 -10.73 -28.82
N ALA A 175 -12.37 -10.72 -29.26
CA ALA A 175 -11.66 -11.89 -29.73
C ALA A 175 -10.90 -12.62 -28.61
N PHE A 176 -11.00 -12.17 -27.37
CA PHE A 176 -10.37 -12.82 -26.22
C PHE A 176 -11.08 -14.14 -25.91
N GLU A 177 -10.41 -15.25 -26.13
CA GLU A 177 -10.98 -16.61 -26.02
C GLU A 177 -10.22 -17.52 -25.08
N GLY A 178 -8.96 -17.20 -24.75
CA GLY A 178 -8.12 -18.04 -23.90
C GLY A 178 -6.78 -17.43 -23.56
N LEU A 179 -6.01 -18.21 -22.79
CA LEU A 179 -4.61 -17.93 -22.48
C LEU A 179 -3.78 -19.18 -22.81
N TYR A 180 -2.62 -18.96 -23.39
CA TYR A 180 -1.59 -19.99 -23.47
C TYR A 180 -0.76 -19.90 -22.17
N ASP A 181 -0.88 -20.89 -21.28
CA ASP A 181 -0.11 -20.99 -20.03
C ASP A 181 1.29 -21.51 -20.37
N LEU A 182 2.23 -20.58 -20.53
CA LEU A 182 3.62 -20.85 -20.92
C LEU A 182 4.35 -21.69 -19.86
N TYR A 183 4.07 -21.41 -18.59
CA TYR A 183 4.75 -22.09 -17.50
C TYR A 183 4.30 -23.57 -17.36
N ASN A 184 3.00 -23.85 -17.45
CA ASN A 184 2.47 -25.20 -17.29
C ASN A 184 2.24 -25.93 -18.63
N GLN A 185 2.55 -25.30 -19.78
CA GLN A 185 2.41 -25.86 -21.13
C GLN A 185 1.00 -26.40 -21.40
N ARG A 186 -0.01 -25.55 -21.21
CA ARG A 186 -1.44 -25.87 -21.41
C ARG A 186 -2.22 -24.65 -21.86
N LEU A 187 -3.46 -24.86 -22.27
CA LEU A 187 -4.41 -23.79 -22.62
C LEU A 187 -5.35 -23.55 -21.45
N GLU A 188 -5.61 -22.29 -21.11
CA GLU A 188 -6.69 -21.89 -20.20
C GLU A 188 -7.83 -21.30 -21.04
N LEU A 189 -9.02 -21.89 -20.93
CA LEU A 189 -10.17 -21.59 -21.79
C LEU A 189 -11.06 -20.52 -21.13
N TYR A 190 -11.45 -19.51 -21.91
CA TYR A 190 -12.37 -18.47 -21.45
C TYR A 190 -13.84 -18.88 -21.51
N LYS A 191 -14.16 -19.84 -22.39
CA LYS A 191 -15.52 -20.34 -22.60
C LYS A 191 -15.53 -21.88 -22.56
N GLY A 192 -16.60 -22.45 -22.06
CA GLY A 192 -16.79 -23.90 -21.94
C GLY A 192 -16.86 -24.35 -20.49
N ASP A 193 -17.05 -25.65 -20.30
CA ASP A 193 -17.16 -26.28 -18.98
C ASP A 193 -15.78 -26.67 -18.39
N GLU A 194 -14.79 -26.81 -19.26
CA GLU A 194 -13.42 -27.16 -18.88
C GLU A 194 -12.56 -25.90 -18.80
N ARG A 195 -11.80 -25.76 -17.69
CA ARG A 195 -10.88 -24.64 -17.49
C ARG A 195 -9.60 -24.77 -18.31
N PHE A 196 -9.11 -26.00 -18.50
CA PHE A 196 -7.84 -26.25 -19.18
C PHE A 196 -7.99 -27.26 -20.30
N ALA A 197 -7.16 -27.10 -21.33
CA ALA A 197 -7.03 -28.02 -22.43
C ALA A 197 -5.55 -28.29 -22.76
N SER A 198 -5.29 -29.35 -23.54
CA SER A 198 -3.97 -29.66 -24.06
C SER A 198 -3.57 -28.65 -25.16
N LEU A 199 -2.27 -28.36 -25.28
CA LEU A 199 -1.76 -27.56 -26.39
C LEU A 199 -2.06 -28.17 -27.76
N GLU A 200 -2.11 -29.50 -27.86
CA GLU A 200 -2.44 -30.21 -29.09
C GLU A 200 -3.85 -29.93 -29.61
N ASP A 201 -4.75 -29.54 -28.69
CA ASP A 201 -6.14 -29.19 -29.07
C ASP A 201 -6.27 -27.74 -29.55
N GLY A 202 -5.22 -26.91 -29.43
CA GLY A 202 -5.26 -25.49 -29.71
C GLY A 202 -5.71 -25.12 -31.11
N ASP A 203 -5.17 -25.79 -32.13
CA ASP A 203 -5.54 -25.55 -33.55
C ASP A 203 -7.02 -25.84 -33.81
N LYS A 204 -7.62 -26.78 -33.06
CA LYS A 204 -9.04 -27.10 -33.17
C LYS A 204 -9.90 -26.11 -32.38
N LEU A 205 -9.48 -25.78 -31.16
CA LEU A 205 -10.24 -24.93 -30.25
C LEU A 205 -10.27 -23.46 -30.71
N PHE A 206 -9.17 -22.99 -31.27
CA PHE A 206 -9.01 -21.58 -31.67
C PHE A 206 -8.94 -21.37 -33.18
N ALA A 207 -9.36 -22.36 -34.00
CA ALA A 207 -9.34 -22.28 -35.45
C ALA A 207 -10.04 -21.05 -36.04
N SER A 208 -11.03 -20.49 -35.36
CA SER A 208 -11.77 -19.29 -35.78
C SER A 208 -11.23 -18.00 -35.19
N ASN A 209 -10.24 -18.06 -34.29
CA ASN A 209 -9.68 -16.88 -33.68
C ASN A 209 -8.65 -16.23 -34.62
N PRO A 210 -8.85 -14.98 -35.06
CA PRO A 210 -7.98 -14.34 -36.04
C PRO A 210 -6.56 -14.08 -35.52
N PHE A 211 -6.34 -14.14 -34.21
CA PHE A 211 -5.04 -13.87 -33.58
C PHE A 211 -4.25 -15.15 -33.24
N TYR A 212 -4.84 -16.34 -33.40
CA TYR A 212 -4.22 -17.57 -32.91
C TYR A 212 -2.92 -17.94 -33.65
N GLU A 213 -2.82 -17.68 -34.95
CA GLU A 213 -1.55 -17.87 -35.68
C GLU A 213 -0.46 -16.93 -35.18
N GLN A 214 -0.80 -15.66 -34.93
CA GLN A 214 0.15 -14.70 -34.35
C GLN A 214 0.61 -15.13 -32.94
N VAL A 215 -0.28 -15.71 -32.15
CA VAL A 215 0.09 -16.24 -30.81
C VAL A 215 1.15 -17.31 -30.92
N LYS A 216 1.09 -18.19 -31.93
CA LYS A 216 2.13 -19.22 -32.17
C LYS A 216 3.49 -18.58 -32.52
N ASP A 217 3.46 -17.61 -33.43
CA ASP A 217 4.66 -16.86 -33.83
C ASP A 217 5.28 -16.10 -32.64
N ASP A 218 4.44 -15.45 -31.81
CA ASP A 218 4.88 -14.75 -30.60
C ASP A 218 5.52 -15.71 -29.59
N ILE A 219 4.94 -16.90 -29.39
CA ILE A 219 5.47 -17.91 -28.47
C ILE A 219 6.80 -18.46 -28.97
N GLU A 220 6.94 -18.68 -30.28
CA GLU A 220 8.22 -19.09 -30.88
C GLU A 220 9.29 -18.01 -30.63
N LEU A 221 8.97 -16.73 -30.86
CA LEU A 221 9.86 -15.61 -30.59
C LEU A 221 10.25 -15.52 -29.11
N LEU A 222 9.30 -15.69 -28.19
CA LEU A 222 9.56 -15.67 -26.75
C LEU A 222 10.47 -16.82 -26.31
N ASN A 223 10.32 -17.99 -26.91
CA ASN A 223 11.19 -19.14 -26.64
C ASN A 223 12.61 -18.96 -27.17
N GLU A 224 12.78 -18.23 -28.28
CA GLU A 224 14.09 -18.01 -28.90
C GLU A 224 14.84 -16.80 -28.33
N ALA A 225 14.14 -15.73 -27.99
CA ALA A 225 14.73 -14.43 -27.65
C ALA A 225 14.24 -13.84 -26.32
N GLY A 226 13.28 -14.46 -25.66
CA GLY A 226 12.77 -14.02 -24.36
C GLY A 226 13.71 -14.32 -23.20
N ASN A 227 13.42 -13.74 -22.04
CA ASN A 227 14.16 -14.05 -20.81
C ASN A 227 13.82 -15.48 -20.33
N GLU A 228 14.80 -16.14 -19.71
CA GLU A 228 14.59 -17.45 -19.09
C GLU A 228 13.85 -17.30 -17.74
N PHE A 229 13.01 -18.28 -17.42
CA PHE A 229 12.39 -18.33 -16.11
C PHE A 229 13.43 -18.64 -15.02
N SER A 230 13.47 -17.80 -14.00
CA SER A 230 14.36 -17.99 -12.84
C SER A 230 13.66 -17.56 -11.55
N GLU A 231 13.39 -18.55 -10.69
CA GLU A 231 12.82 -18.28 -9.36
C GLU A 231 13.78 -17.43 -8.50
N GLU A 232 15.09 -17.64 -8.64
CA GLU A 232 16.10 -16.86 -7.94
C GLU A 232 16.07 -15.38 -8.36
N ALA A 233 15.97 -15.11 -9.66
CA ALA A 233 15.87 -13.75 -10.20
C ALA A 233 14.56 -13.06 -9.79
N ILE A 234 13.46 -13.81 -9.69
CA ILE A 234 12.17 -13.30 -9.17
C ILE A 234 12.34 -12.86 -7.72
N LEU A 235 12.86 -13.73 -6.88
CA LEU A 235 13.05 -13.44 -5.45
C LEU A 235 14.07 -12.32 -5.20
N ALA A 236 15.05 -12.17 -6.09
CA ALA A 236 16.01 -11.07 -6.05
C ALA A 236 15.44 -9.72 -6.55
N GLY A 237 14.23 -9.71 -7.12
CA GLY A 237 13.62 -8.52 -7.72
C GLY A 237 14.26 -8.09 -9.05
N GLU A 238 14.94 -9.00 -9.73
CA GLU A 238 15.62 -8.79 -11.02
C GLU A 238 14.75 -9.18 -12.22
N LEU A 239 13.76 -10.05 -11.99
CA LEU A 239 12.79 -10.51 -12.98
C LEU A 239 11.38 -10.45 -12.43
N THR A 240 10.43 -9.94 -13.23
CA THR A 240 9.01 -9.95 -12.90
C THR A 240 8.26 -11.01 -13.72
N PRO A 241 7.56 -11.96 -13.08
CA PRO A 241 6.60 -12.80 -13.77
C PRO A 241 5.42 -11.95 -14.24
N VAL A 242 5.06 -12.05 -15.53
CA VAL A 242 3.97 -11.27 -16.13
C VAL A 242 2.79 -12.18 -16.46
N PHE A 243 1.62 -11.79 -15.98
CA PHE A 243 0.36 -12.47 -16.21
C PHE A 243 -0.58 -11.57 -17.00
N PHE A 244 -1.21 -12.12 -18.01
CA PHE A 244 -2.26 -11.46 -18.77
C PHE A 244 -3.63 -11.98 -18.34
N GLY A 245 -4.63 -11.09 -18.22
CA GLY A 245 -5.98 -11.51 -17.84
C GLY A 245 -6.97 -10.35 -17.75
N SER A 246 -8.16 -10.66 -17.22
CA SER A 246 -9.20 -9.67 -16.93
C SER A 246 -9.80 -9.91 -15.56
N ALA A 247 -9.55 -8.98 -14.64
CA ALA A 247 -10.16 -9.02 -13.32
C ALA A 247 -11.69 -8.85 -13.38
N LEU A 248 -12.19 -8.08 -14.35
CA LEU A 248 -13.63 -7.84 -14.50
C LEU A 248 -14.40 -9.11 -14.88
N THR A 249 -13.85 -9.91 -15.78
CA THR A 249 -14.44 -11.17 -16.26
C THR A 249 -13.96 -12.38 -15.48
N ASN A 250 -13.07 -12.13 -14.47
CA ASN A 250 -12.48 -13.15 -13.60
C ASN A 250 -11.65 -14.20 -14.35
N PHE A 251 -11.04 -13.82 -15.50
CA PHE A 251 -10.28 -14.73 -16.32
C PHE A 251 -8.77 -14.56 -16.15
N GLY A 252 -8.06 -15.68 -15.97
CA GLY A 252 -6.63 -15.70 -15.66
C GLY A 252 -6.28 -15.34 -14.20
N VAL A 253 -7.25 -14.87 -13.39
CA VAL A 253 -7.00 -14.42 -12.01
C VAL A 253 -6.74 -15.59 -11.07
N GLN A 254 -7.46 -16.68 -11.21
CA GLN A 254 -7.25 -17.86 -10.38
C GLN A 254 -5.88 -18.50 -10.66
N THR A 255 -5.50 -18.66 -11.93
CA THR A 255 -4.17 -19.16 -12.33
C THR A 255 -3.06 -18.22 -11.84
N PHE A 256 -3.30 -16.91 -11.91
CA PHE A 256 -2.40 -15.93 -11.33
C PHE A 256 -2.22 -16.19 -9.82
N LEU A 257 -3.30 -16.31 -9.04
CA LEU A 257 -3.23 -16.54 -7.60
C LEU A 257 -2.47 -17.83 -7.27
N GLU A 258 -2.81 -18.95 -7.92
CA GLU A 258 -2.18 -20.24 -7.71
C GLU A 258 -0.67 -20.17 -7.99
N THR A 259 -0.27 -19.54 -9.09
CA THR A 259 1.13 -19.41 -9.50
C THR A 259 1.88 -18.39 -8.62
N PHE A 260 1.24 -17.26 -8.31
CA PHE A 260 1.79 -16.26 -7.38
C PHE A 260 2.11 -16.90 -6.03
N LEU A 261 1.18 -17.64 -5.42
CA LEU A 261 1.40 -18.26 -4.10
C LEU A 261 2.49 -19.32 -4.10
N LYS A 262 2.78 -19.92 -5.27
CA LYS A 262 3.88 -20.85 -5.45
C LYS A 262 5.24 -20.16 -5.37
N PHE A 263 5.38 -18.99 -6.00
CA PHE A 263 6.65 -18.26 -6.15
C PHE A 263 6.80 -17.06 -5.20
N ALA A 264 5.72 -16.60 -4.58
CA ALA A 264 5.80 -15.50 -3.61
C ALA A 264 6.69 -15.89 -2.42
N PRO A 265 7.52 -14.95 -1.93
CA PRO A 265 8.46 -15.23 -0.84
C PRO A 265 7.73 -15.55 0.47
N GLU A 266 8.44 -16.29 1.31
CA GLU A 266 8.15 -16.39 2.75
C GLU A 266 8.43 -15.03 3.41
N PRO A 267 7.96 -14.81 4.66
CA PRO A 267 8.26 -13.57 5.38
C PRO A 267 9.78 -13.32 5.45
N HIS A 268 10.18 -12.10 5.09
CA HIS A 268 11.58 -11.69 5.16
C HIS A 268 11.87 -10.85 6.41
N GLY A 269 13.14 -10.75 6.78
CA GLY A 269 13.59 -9.98 7.92
C GLY A 269 13.52 -8.47 7.70
N HIS A 270 13.43 -7.73 8.79
CA HIS A 270 13.43 -6.26 8.78
C HIS A 270 14.66 -5.72 9.48
N LYS A 271 15.18 -4.61 8.95
CA LYS A 271 16.40 -3.98 9.40
C LYS A 271 16.14 -3.10 10.62
N LYS A 272 17.01 -3.20 11.60
CA LYS A 272 17.06 -2.32 12.77
C LYS A 272 17.82 -1.03 12.47
N THR A 273 17.68 -0.04 13.33
CA THR A 273 18.42 1.24 13.25
C THR A 273 19.94 1.08 13.32
N ASP A 274 20.44 -0.02 13.89
CA ASP A 274 21.88 -0.37 13.94
C ASP A 274 22.37 -1.12 12.68
N GLY A 275 21.47 -1.40 11.73
CA GLY A 275 21.77 -2.09 10.47
C GLY A 275 21.62 -3.60 10.51
N GLU A 276 21.43 -4.23 11.69
CA GLU A 276 21.18 -5.66 11.77
C GLU A 276 19.77 -6.03 11.28
N ILE A 277 19.63 -7.20 10.67
CA ILE A 277 18.34 -7.73 10.20
C ILE A 277 17.78 -8.71 11.23
N VAL A 278 16.54 -8.50 11.63
CA VAL A 278 15.80 -9.43 12.50
C VAL A 278 15.30 -10.59 11.65
N ASP A 279 15.70 -11.81 12.00
CA ASP A 279 15.25 -13.04 11.34
C ASP A 279 13.78 -13.34 11.70
N PRO A 280 12.90 -13.57 10.72
CA PRO A 280 11.49 -13.95 10.97
C PRO A 280 11.33 -15.19 11.84
N TYR A 281 12.30 -16.12 11.78
CA TYR A 281 12.30 -17.37 12.54
C TYR A 281 12.86 -17.23 13.96
N ALA A 282 13.29 -16.03 14.37
CA ALA A 282 13.71 -15.78 15.75
C ALA A 282 12.53 -16.02 16.72
N LYS A 283 12.84 -16.52 17.93
CA LYS A 283 11.81 -16.92 18.91
C LYS A 283 11.09 -15.71 19.54
N ASP A 284 11.83 -14.64 19.74
CA ASP A 284 11.31 -13.46 20.44
C ASP A 284 10.38 -12.67 19.50
N PHE A 285 9.20 -12.33 20.00
CA PHE A 285 8.26 -11.49 19.26
C PHE A 285 8.85 -10.12 19.02
N SER A 286 8.77 -9.69 17.78
CA SER A 286 8.93 -8.29 17.40
C SER A 286 7.98 -7.90 16.28
N GLY A 287 7.64 -6.63 16.21
CA GLY A 287 6.79 -6.08 15.17
C GLY A 287 6.86 -4.56 15.15
N PHE A 288 6.26 -3.96 14.14
CA PHE A 288 6.18 -2.51 14.02
C PHE A 288 4.81 -2.04 13.56
N VAL A 289 4.43 -0.84 14.00
CA VAL A 289 3.18 -0.17 13.62
C VAL A 289 3.39 0.55 12.30
N PHE A 290 2.78 0.08 11.22
CA PHE A 290 2.89 0.74 9.92
C PHE A 290 1.71 1.65 9.59
N LYS A 291 0.57 1.47 10.27
CA LYS A 291 -0.65 2.23 10.06
C LYS A 291 -1.44 2.37 11.37
N ILE A 292 -2.11 3.50 11.52
CA ILE A 292 -3.14 3.70 12.57
C ILE A 292 -4.39 4.21 11.89
N GLN A 293 -5.55 3.73 12.31
CA GLN A 293 -6.83 4.13 11.79
C GLN A 293 -7.87 4.25 12.91
N ALA A 294 -8.57 5.39 12.96
CA ALA A 294 -9.67 5.63 13.89
C ALA A 294 -11.02 5.49 13.18
N ASN A 295 -12.07 5.25 13.98
CA ASN A 295 -13.46 5.30 13.57
C ASN A 295 -13.81 4.38 12.37
N MET A 296 -13.17 3.21 12.26
CA MET A 296 -13.51 2.24 11.21
C MET A 296 -14.95 1.71 11.32
N ASP A 297 -15.51 1.63 12.52
CA ASP A 297 -16.94 1.41 12.74
C ASP A 297 -17.57 2.74 13.22
N PRO A 298 -18.50 3.35 12.47
CA PRO A 298 -19.15 4.59 12.87
C PRO A 298 -19.90 4.51 14.21
N ARG A 299 -20.30 3.28 14.64
CA ARG A 299 -20.99 3.01 15.90
C ARG A 299 -20.05 2.93 17.10
N HIS A 300 -18.79 2.61 16.84
CA HIS A 300 -17.75 2.46 17.84
C HIS A 300 -16.61 3.42 17.53
N ARG A 301 -16.30 4.33 18.46
CA ARG A 301 -15.14 5.25 18.33
C ARG A 301 -13.87 4.51 18.70
N ASP A 302 -13.53 3.50 17.90
CA ASP A 302 -12.32 2.71 18.04
C ASP A 302 -11.15 3.33 17.28
N ARG A 303 -9.97 3.02 17.76
CA ARG A 303 -8.70 3.31 17.10
C ARG A 303 -7.89 2.02 17.06
N ILE A 304 -7.35 1.68 15.91
CA ILE A 304 -6.60 0.45 15.69
C ILE A 304 -5.22 0.79 15.14
N ALA A 305 -4.21 0.24 15.78
CA ALA A 305 -2.84 0.22 15.29
C ALA A 305 -2.59 -1.09 14.54
N PHE A 306 -2.22 -1.00 13.27
CA PHE A 306 -1.88 -2.15 12.43
C PHE A 306 -0.41 -2.47 12.61
N VAL A 307 -0.15 -3.67 13.08
CA VAL A 307 1.19 -4.16 13.40
C VAL A 307 1.58 -5.28 12.45
N ARG A 308 2.69 -5.12 11.74
CA ARG A 308 3.37 -6.21 11.06
C ARG A 308 4.21 -6.98 12.08
N ILE A 309 3.96 -8.28 12.22
CA ILE A 309 4.82 -9.16 13.02
C ILE A 309 6.05 -9.51 12.19
N VAL A 310 7.23 -9.19 12.70
CA VAL A 310 8.51 -9.42 12.03
C VAL A 310 9.13 -10.74 12.48
N SER A 311 9.06 -11.06 13.77
CA SER A 311 9.63 -12.30 14.33
C SER A 311 8.77 -12.88 15.44
N GLY A 312 8.93 -14.17 15.67
CA GLY A 312 8.28 -14.88 16.76
C GLY A 312 6.78 -15.05 16.62
N GLU A 313 6.13 -15.22 17.76
CA GLU A 313 4.70 -15.48 17.86
C GLU A 313 4.04 -14.45 18.79
N PHE A 314 2.89 -13.96 18.36
CA PHE A 314 1.97 -13.18 19.20
C PHE A 314 1.07 -14.13 19.97
N GLU A 315 0.99 -13.93 21.29
CA GLU A 315 0.00 -14.55 22.16
C GLU A 315 -0.87 -13.49 22.81
N ARG A 316 -2.17 -13.74 22.86
CA ARG A 316 -3.14 -12.80 23.46
C ARG A 316 -2.80 -12.48 24.90
N GLY A 317 -2.71 -11.20 25.22
CA GLY A 317 -2.40 -10.72 26.56
C GLY A 317 -0.92 -10.60 26.89
N MET A 318 -0.02 -10.91 25.93
CA MET A 318 1.40 -10.69 26.11
C MET A 318 1.72 -9.22 26.37
N SER A 319 2.83 -8.96 27.07
CA SER A 319 3.35 -7.61 27.29
C SER A 319 4.50 -7.33 26.35
N VAL A 320 4.44 -6.20 25.65
CA VAL A 320 5.49 -5.72 24.74
C VAL A 320 6.11 -4.44 25.26
N ASN A 321 7.38 -4.23 24.94
CA ASN A 321 8.07 -2.98 25.17
C ASN A 321 7.86 -2.05 23.99
N LEU A 322 7.73 -0.75 24.28
CA LEU A 322 7.73 0.36 23.34
C LEU A 322 9.03 1.16 23.53
N PRO A 323 10.10 0.87 22.76
CA PRO A 323 11.40 1.52 22.94
C PRO A 323 11.31 3.04 22.92
N ARG A 324 10.54 3.64 21.99
CA ARG A 324 10.32 5.09 21.90
C ARG A 324 9.93 5.73 23.22
N THR A 325 9.07 5.09 24.01
CA THR A 325 8.57 5.65 25.27
C THR A 325 9.24 5.05 26.50
N GLY A 326 9.98 3.96 26.34
CA GLY A 326 10.52 3.17 27.44
C GLY A 326 9.48 2.43 28.29
N LYS A 327 8.20 2.46 27.88
CA LYS A 327 7.07 1.84 28.58
C LYS A 327 6.73 0.46 28.00
N SER A 328 5.97 -0.30 28.77
CA SER A 328 5.38 -1.57 28.29
C SER A 328 3.88 -1.38 28.05
N ALA A 329 3.36 -2.11 27.06
CA ALA A 329 1.95 -2.18 26.75
C ALA A 329 1.49 -3.64 26.72
N LYS A 330 0.24 -3.88 27.10
CA LYS A 330 -0.37 -5.22 27.10
C LYS A 330 -1.25 -5.38 25.86
N LEU A 331 -0.97 -6.39 25.03
CA LEU A 331 -1.74 -6.72 23.83
C LEU A 331 -2.94 -7.60 24.19
N SER A 332 -4.00 -7.01 24.75
CA SER A 332 -5.17 -7.75 25.25
C SER A 332 -6.28 -7.87 24.21
N ASN A 333 -6.54 -6.80 23.46
CA ASN A 333 -7.57 -6.72 22.44
C ASN A 333 -6.89 -6.63 21.07
N VAL A 334 -6.79 -7.76 20.41
CA VAL A 334 -6.13 -7.88 19.10
C VAL A 334 -7.09 -8.55 18.13
N THR A 335 -7.17 -8.01 16.93
CA THR A 335 -8.07 -8.48 15.87
C THR A 335 -7.28 -8.80 14.60
N GLN A 336 -7.80 -9.75 13.82
CA GLN A 336 -7.45 -9.96 12.42
C GLN A 336 -8.55 -9.41 11.51
N PHE A 337 -8.18 -9.12 10.29
CA PHE A 337 -9.04 -8.49 9.30
C PHE A 337 -9.44 -9.52 8.23
N MET A 338 -10.50 -10.27 8.49
CA MET A 338 -11.17 -11.06 7.46
C MET A 338 -12.01 -10.11 6.60
N ALA A 339 -12.20 -10.41 5.33
CA ALA A 339 -12.86 -9.50 4.39
C ALA A 339 -14.25 -9.00 4.83
N GLU A 340 -15.02 -9.81 5.57
CA GLU A 340 -16.37 -9.47 6.04
C GLU A 340 -16.46 -9.20 7.54
N SER A 341 -15.44 -9.60 8.33
CA SER A 341 -15.52 -9.53 9.79
C SER A 341 -14.16 -9.25 10.43
N ARG A 342 -14.21 -8.75 11.65
CA ARG A 342 -13.04 -8.69 12.54
C ARG A 342 -13.15 -9.84 13.52
N GLU A 343 -12.14 -10.66 13.56
CA GLU A 343 -12.07 -11.77 14.50
C GLU A 343 -11.02 -11.52 15.58
N ASN A 344 -11.34 -11.91 16.81
CA ASN A 344 -10.37 -11.85 17.89
C ASN A 344 -9.30 -12.92 17.68
N VAL A 345 -8.06 -12.50 17.66
CA VAL A 345 -6.90 -13.36 17.47
C VAL A 345 -6.36 -13.84 18.80
N THR A 346 -6.11 -15.13 18.89
CA THR A 346 -5.44 -15.72 20.04
C THR A 346 -3.93 -15.83 19.82
N ASN A 347 -3.52 -16.12 18.58
CA ASN A 347 -2.12 -16.28 18.18
C ASN A 347 -1.94 -15.83 16.72
N ALA A 348 -0.79 -15.29 16.42
CA ALA A 348 -0.32 -14.93 15.08
C ALA A 348 1.21 -15.03 15.05
N VAL A 349 1.80 -15.21 13.87
CA VAL A 349 3.24 -15.43 13.73
C VAL A 349 3.88 -14.41 12.80
N ALA A 350 5.21 -14.43 12.71
CA ALA A 350 5.95 -13.60 11.75
C ALA A 350 5.34 -13.72 10.35
N GLY A 351 5.17 -12.57 9.69
CA GLY A 351 4.45 -12.47 8.42
C GLY A 351 3.01 -12.02 8.55
N ASP A 352 2.35 -12.26 9.67
CA ASP A 352 0.96 -11.82 9.89
C ASP A 352 0.88 -10.31 10.18
N ILE A 353 -0.30 -9.78 9.91
CA ILE A 353 -0.68 -8.42 10.31
C ILE A 353 -1.83 -8.53 11.33
N ILE A 354 -1.65 -7.85 12.45
CA ILE A 354 -2.65 -7.78 13.51
C ILE A 354 -3.08 -6.33 13.76
N GLY A 355 -4.34 -6.17 14.15
CA GLY A 355 -4.87 -4.89 14.62
C GLY A 355 -4.93 -4.85 16.14
N VAL A 356 -4.24 -3.90 16.73
CA VAL A 356 -4.22 -3.68 18.17
C VAL A 356 -5.12 -2.50 18.50
N TYR A 357 -6.13 -2.70 19.36
CA TYR A 357 -6.94 -1.60 19.85
C TYR A 357 -6.09 -0.62 20.66
N ASP A 358 -6.17 0.64 20.29
CA ASP A 358 -5.30 1.70 20.79
C ASP A 358 -6.09 2.82 21.45
N THR A 359 -5.64 3.24 22.62
CA THR A 359 -6.19 4.39 23.35
C THR A 359 -5.35 5.68 23.16
N GLY A 360 -4.47 5.71 22.18
CA GLY A 360 -3.55 6.81 21.91
C GLY A 360 -2.11 6.54 22.35
N THR A 361 -1.79 5.27 22.58
CA THR A 361 -0.46 4.83 23.04
C THR A 361 0.54 4.70 21.89
N TYR A 362 0.07 4.14 20.75
CA TYR A 362 0.90 3.82 19.60
C TYR A 362 1.01 4.97 18.61
N GLN A 363 2.14 4.99 17.91
CA GLN A 363 2.41 5.87 16.78
C GLN A 363 2.87 5.05 15.57
N VAL A 364 2.63 5.56 14.36
CA VAL A 364 3.19 4.98 13.14
C VAL A 364 4.72 5.00 13.25
N GLY A 365 5.36 3.85 12.98
CA GLY A 365 6.79 3.65 13.16
C GLY A 365 7.19 3.04 14.50
N ASP A 366 6.28 2.92 15.48
CA ASP A 366 6.60 2.29 16.77
C ASP A 366 7.03 0.85 16.57
N THR A 367 8.14 0.48 17.20
CA THR A 367 8.60 -0.90 17.34
C THR A 367 8.02 -1.52 18.61
N LEU A 368 7.59 -2.76 18.51
CA LEU A 368 7.13 -3.59 19.63
C LEU A 368 8.09 -4.76 19.80
N THR A 369 8.63 -4.97 21.01
CA THR A 369 9.55 -6.06 21.31
C THR A 369 9.19 -6.74 22.61
N VAL A 370 9.66 -7.97 22.80
CA VAL A 370 9.59 -8.68 24.09
C VAL A 370 10.99 -8.88 24.68
N GLY A 371 11.05 -9.17 25.97
CA GLY A 371 12.31 -9.50 26.65
C GLY A 371 13.16 -8.28 27.00
N LYS A 372 14.47 -8.52 27.12
CA LYS A 372 15.45 -7.51 27.55
C LYS A 372 16.06 -6.73 26.40
N ASN A 373 16.03 -7.28 25.19
CA ASN A 373 16.59 -6.65 23.99
C ASN A 373 15.61 -5.59 23.48
N LYS A 374 15.97 -4.33 23.71
CA LYS A 374 15.22 -3.18 23.21
C LYS A 374 15.96 -2.64 22.00
N PHE A 375 15.34 -2.73 20.84
CA PHE A 375 15.82 -2.15 19.59
C PHE A 375 14.66 -1.43 18.88
N GLU A 376 14.97 -0.66 17.88
CA GLU A 376 13.99 -0.02 16.99
C GLU A 376 14.28 -0.45 15.55
N PHE A 377 13.21 -0.69 14.79
CA PHE A 377 13.34 -0.87 13.35
C PHE A 377 13.65 0.46 12.66
N GLU A 378 14.19 0.41 11.45
CA GLU A 378 14.39 1.61 10.63
C GLU A 378 13.10 2.43 10.56
N PRO A 379 13.19 3.76 10.64
CA PRO A 379 12.00 4.62 10.60
C PRO A 379 11.25 4.47 9.27
N LEU A 380 9.94 4.53 9.36
CA LEU A 380 9.10 4.56 8.16
C LEU A 380 9.25 5.90 7.45
N PRO A 381 9.22 5.91 6.10
CA PRO A 381 9.35 7.14 5.34
C PRO A 381 8.21 8.12 5.64
N THR A 382 8.54 9.39 5.72
CA THR A 382 7.60 10.51 5.84
C THR A 382 7.85 11.47 4.69
N PHE A 383 6.79 11.97 4.06
CA PHE A 383 6.93 12.89 2.93
C PHE A 383 6.88 14.34 3.42
N THR A 384 7.74 15.16 2.83
CA THR A 384 7.68 16.60 3.05
C THR A 384 6.43 17.18 2.38
N PRO A 385 5.56 17.91 3.09
CA PRO A 385 4.41 18.55 2.49
C PRO A 385 4.79 19.59 1.45
N GLU A 386 3.97 19.68 0.41
CA GLU A 386 4.12 20.65 -0.69
C GLU A 386 3.01 21.73 -0.66
N ILE A 387 1.92 21.46 0.06
CA ILE A 387 0.77 22.35 0.18
C ILE A 387 0.49 22.59 1.66
N PHE A 388 0.25 23.85 2.01
CA PHE A 388 -0.04 24.24 3.39
C PHE A 388 -1.29 25.08 3.48
N MET A 389 -2.15 24.78 4.48
CA MET A 389 -3.37 25.52 4.76
C MET A 389 -3.47 25.87 6.24
N LYS A 390 -3.93 27.08 6.54
CA LYS A 390 -4.43 27.38 7.89
C LYS A 390 -5.76 26.67 8.09
N VAL A 391 -6.00 26.20 9.31
CA VAL A 391 -7.24 25.52 9.67
C VAL A 391 -7.80 26.04 10.98
N SER A 392 -9.10 26.22 11.03
CA SER A 392 -9.83 26.60 12.24
C SER A 392 -11.22 25.96 12.25
N ALA A 393 -11.79 25.85 13.46
CA ALA A 393 -13.18 25.45 13.59
C ALA A 393 -14.09 26.56 13.04
N LYS A 394 -15.06 26.21 12.18
CA LYS A 394 -16.09 27.15 11.71
C LYS A 394 -17.00 27.61 12.83
N ASN A 395 -17.26 26.74 13.80
CA ASN A 395 -18.08 27.02 14.97
C ASN A 395 -17.26 26.88 16.25
N VAL A 396 -17.12 27.97 17.00
CA VAL A 396 -16.37 28.03 18.28
C VAL A 396 -16.91 27.03 19.31
N MET A 397 -18.22 26.75 19.31
CA MET A 397 -18.82 25.75 20.22
C MET A 397 -18.35 24.31 19.95
N LYS A 398 -17.79 24.05 18.79
CA LYS A 398 -17.24 22.74 18.38
C LYS A 398 -15.72 22.62 18.58
N GLN A 399 -15.09 23.55 19.26
CA GLN A 399 -13.64 23.59 19.45
C GLN A 399 -13.06 22.29 20.04
N LYS A 400 -13.77 21.68 21.00
CA LYS A 400 -13.33 20.40 21.61
C LYS A 400 -13.34 19.25 20.59
N SER A 401 -14.39 19.15 19.76
CA SER A 401 -14.49 18.16 18.68
C SER A 401 -13.44 18.41 17.60
N PHE A 402 -13.19 19.68 17.26
CA PHE A 402 -12.18 20.11 16.33
C PHE A 402 -10.75 19.68 16.77
N HIS A 403 -10.38 19.97 18.01
CA HIS A 403 -9.06 19.55 18.52
C HIS A 403 -8.90 18.03 18.52
N LYS A 404 -9.93 17.31 18.99
CA LYS A 404 -9.91 15.85 18.98
C LYS A 404 -9.77 15.28 17.56
N GLY A 405 -10.53 15.81 16.59
CA GLY A 405 -10.49 15.36 15.21
C GLY A 405 -9.11 15.60 14.57
N ILE A 406 -8.56 16.82 14.71
CA ILE A 406 -7.21 17.12 14.21
C ILE A 406 -6.18 16.15 14.81
N GLU A 407 -6.17 16.00 16.13
CA GLU A 407 -5.20 15.16 16.82
C GLU A 407 -5.24 13.71 16.32
N GLN A 408 -6.43 13.14 16.17
CA GLN A 408 -6.58 11.76 15.69
C GLN A 408 -6.20 11.60 14.22
N LEU A 409 -6.66 12.49 13.32
CA LEU A 409 -6.33 12.42 11.89
C LEU A 409 -4.85 12.63 11.61
N VAL A 410 -4.19 13.49 12.38
CA VAL A 410 -2.73 13.69 12.30
C VAL A 410 -1.97 12.45 12.80
N GLN A 411 -2.46 11.80 13.84
CA GLN A 411 -1.84 10.56 14.36
C GLN A 411 -1.99 9.37 13.41
N GLU A 412 -3.02 9.34 12.57
CA GLU A 412 -3.15 8.38 11.48
C GLU A 412 -2.11 8.63 10.35
N GLY A 413 -1.53 9.82 10.30
CA GLY A 413 -0.58 10.24 9.26
C GLY A 413 -1.26 10.63 7.94
N ALA A 414 -2.58 10.88 7.95
CA ALA A 414 -3.31 11.33 6.77
C ALA A 414 -2.95 12.76 6.35
N ILE A 415 -2.50 13.57 7.31
CA ILE A 415 -2.11 14.97 7.13
C ILE A 415 -1.11 15.37 8.21
N GLN A 416 -0.24 16.32 7.93
CA GLN A 416 0.74 16.82 8.91
C GLN A 416 0.25 18.07 9.59
N LEU A 417 0.54 18.23 10.89
CA LEU A 417 0.14 19.36 11.71
C LEU A 417 1.33 20.22 12.11
N TYR A 418 1.14 21.49 11.94
CA TYR A 418 2.04 22.54 12.41
C TYR A 418 1.27 23.57 13.23
N LYS A 419 1.95 24.17 14.19
CA LYS A 419 1.39 25.23 15.01
C LYS A 419 2.27 26.47 14.90
N ASN A 420 1.71 27.58 14.47
CA ASN A 420 2.44 28.83 14.39
C ASN A 420 3.05 29.18 15.76
N TYR A 421 4.33 29.48 15.78
CA TYR A 421 5.07 29.68 17.03
C TYR A 421 4.57 30.91 17.83
N GLN A 422 4.22 31.99 17.13
CA GLN A 422 3.81 33.27 17.73
C GLN A 422 2.31 33.31 18.01
N THR A 423 1.46 32.88 17.04
CA THR A 423 0.00 33.05 17.13
C THR A 423 -0.69 31.81 17.70
N GLY A 424 -0.04 30.65 17.68
CA GLY A 424 -0.63 29.39 18.08
C GLY A 424 -1.67 28.83 17.09
N GLU A 425 -1.84 29.46 15.92
CA GLU A 425 -2.75 29.00 14.88
C GLU A 425 -2.34 27.63 14.32
N TYR A 426 -3.31 26.77 14.03
CA TYR A 426 -3.07 25.50 13.40
C TYR A 426 -2.88 25.64 11.89
N MET A 427 -1.88 24.93 11.38
CA MET A 427 -1.55 24.84 9.97
C MET A 427 -1.43 23.37 9.60
N LEU A 428 -2.00 22.99 8.49
CA LEU A 428 -1.95 21.62 7.95
C LEU A 428 -1.02 21.60 6.74
N GLY A 429 -0.23 20.54 6.64
CA GLY A 429 0.62 20.25 5.49
C GLY A 429 0.21 18.94 4.84
N ALA A 430 0.20 18.90 3.52
CA ALA A 430 -0.13 17.72 2.72
C ALA A 430 0.73 17.67 1.44
N VAL A 431 0.86 16.48 0.86
CA VAL A 431 1.50 16.29 -0.43
C VAL A 431 0.58 16.75 -1.56
N GLY A 432 -0.72 16.43 -1.44
CA GLY A 432 -1.71 16.76 -2.46
C GLY A 432 -3.01 17.37 -1.92
N GLN A 433 -3.77 17.97 -2.84
CA GLN A 433 -5.00 18.68 -2.52
C GLN A 433 -6.11 17.76 -1.99
N LEU A 434 -6.18 16.53 -2.49
CA LEU A 434 -7.22 15.58 -2.11
C LEU A 434 -7.13 15.16 -0.64
N GLN A 435 -5.94 15.19 -0.03
CA GLN A 435 -5.76 14.95 1.41
C GLN A 435 -6.54 15.96 2.26
N PHE A 436 -6.58 17.24 1.85
CA PHE A 436 -7.37 18.28 2.55
C PHE A 436 -8.88 18.06 2.39
N GLU A 437 -9.33 17.60 1.23
CA GLU A 437 -10.74 17.28 0.99
C GLU A 437 -11.19 16.11 1.86
N VAL A 438 -10.36 15.06 1.94
CA VAL A 438 -10.60 13.91 2.81
C VAL A 438 -10.59 14.33 4.28
N PHE A 439 -9.61 15.12 4.69
CA PHE A 439 -9.54 15.67 6.05
C PHE A 439 -10.82 16.44 6.40
N LYS A 440 -11.26 17.34 5.53
CA LYS A 440 -12.50 18.12 5.73
C LYS A 440 -13.71 17.21 5.87
N HIS A 441 -13.88 16.28 4.93
CA HIS A 441 -15.00 15.32 4.94
C HIS A 441 -15.04 14.50 6.23
N ARG A 442 -13.89 14.01 6.70
CA ARG A 442 -13.78 13.24 7.94
C ARG A 442 -14.04 14.09 9.18
N MET A 443 -13.54 15.36 9.21
CA MET A 443 -13.84 16.29 10.31
C MET A 443 -15.34 16.55 10.45
N GLU A 444 -16.04 16.73 9.34
CA GLU A 444 -17.49 16.96 9.31
C GLU A 444 -18.26 15.68 9.67
N GLY A 445 -17.96 14.55 9.05
CA GLY A 445 -18.69 13.28 9.19
C GLY A 445 -18.43 12.55 10.50
N GLU A 446 -17.15 12.42 10.90
CA GLU A 446 -16.77 11.60 12.06
C GLU A 446 -16.73 12.39 13.36
N TYR A 447 -16.33 13.67 13.30
CA TYR A 447 -16.14 14.51 14.50
C TYR A 447 -17.22 15.58 14.69
N ASN A 448 -18.14 15.72 13.71
CA ASN A 448 -19.17 16.75 13.72
C ASN A 448 -18.58 18.17 13.93
N ALA A 449 -17.46 18.42 13.25
CA ALA A 449 -16.70 19.68 13.33
C ALA A 449 -16.42 20.21 11.93
N GLU A 450 -17.26 21.14 11.47
CA GLU A 450 -16.98 21.87 10.24
C GLU A 450 -15.71 22.72 10.39
N VAL A 451 -14.86 22.71 9.36
CA VAL A 451 -13.60 23.45 9.35
C VAL A 451 -13.56 24.50 8.24
N VAL A 452 -12.86 25.59 8.52
CA VAL A 452 -12.46 26.58 7.53
C VAL A 452 -10.98 26.40 7.26
N MET A 453 -10.64 26.25 5.98
CA MET A 453 -9.26 26.12 5.52
C MET A 453 -8.93 27.23 4.53
N SER A 454 -7.74 27.82 4.68
CA SER A 454 -7.25 28.91 3.83
C SER A 454 -5.82 28.63 3.37
N PRO A 455 -5.52 28.70 2.07
CA PRO A 455 -4.17 28.51 1.54
C PRO A 455 -3.17 29.50 2.15
N MET A 456 -1.93 29.02 2.38
CA MET A 456 -0.89 29.83 3.01
C MET A 456 0.21 30.31 2.05
N GLY A 457 0.23 29.82 0.82
CA GLY A 457 1.30 30.11 -0.14
C GLY A 457 2.68 29.63 0.33
N LYS A 458 2.73 28.58 1.16
CA LYS A 458 3.95 27.88 1.55
C LYS A 458 4.05 26.60 0.76
N LYS A 459 5.29 26.18 0.43
CA LYS A 459 5.55 25.02 -0.42
C LYS A 459 6.55 24.02 0.13
N THR A 460 7.28 24.38 1.18
CA THR A 460 8.23 23.45 1.78
C THR A 460 8.46 23.76 3.25
N VAL A 461 8.95 22.78 3.98
CA VAL A 461 9.27 22.85 5.41
C VAL A 461 10.67 22.34 5.66
N ARG A 462 11.36 22.95 6.63
CA ARG A 462 12.66 22.48 7.13
C ARG A 462 12.67 22.55 8.65
N TRP A 463 13.25 21.53 9.26
CA TRP A 463 13.46 21.45 10.71
C TRP A 463 14.74 22.16 11.07
N ILE A 464 14.75 22.74 12.27
CA ILE A 464 15.93 23.34 12.88
C ILE A 464 16.13 22.73 14.26
N LYS A 465 17.34 22.82 14.77
CA LYS A 465 17.59 22.41 16.14
C LYS A 465 17.00 23.41 17.12
N PRO A 466 16.51 22.97 18.31
CA PRO A 466 15.97 23.86 19.31
C PRO A 466 16.95 24.97 19.77
N GLU A 467 18.26 24.67 19.79
CA GLU A 467 19.31 25.63 20.14
C GLU A 467 19.48 26.75 19.09
N ASP A 468 19.11 26.53 17.85
CA ASP A 468 19.20 27.49 16.75
C ASP A 468 17.93 28.37 16.63
N LEU A 469 16.96 28.18 17.53
CA LEU A 469 15.69 28.87 17.48
C LEU A 469 15.81 30.34 17.87
N ASP A 470 15.49 31.23 16.94
CA ASP A 470 15.32 32.67 17.17
C ASP A 470 14.04 33.15 16.44
N GLU A 471 13.08 33.63 17.24
CA GLU A 471 11.78 34.11 16.69
C GLU A 471 11.93 35.28 15.71
N ARG A 472 13.01 36.06 15.80
CA ARG A 472 13.31 37.18 14.90
C ARG A 472 13.63 36.74 13.47
N MET A 473 13.94 35.43 13.26
CA MET A 473 14.14 34.85 11.93
C MET A 473 12.82 34.64 11.19
N SER A 474 11.66 34.68 11.87
CA SER A 474 10.35 34.53 11.26
C SER A 474 9.95 35.76 10.45
N SER A 475 9.36 35.53 9.28
CA SER A 475 8.87 36.58 8.37
C SER A 475 7.67 36.08 7.54
N SER A 476 7.08 36.97 6.72
CA SER A 476 6.02 36.55 5.79
C SER A 476 6.47 35.49 4.78
N ARG A 477 7.76 35.43 4.43
CA ARG A 477 8.33 34.45 3.48
C ARG A 477 8.69 33.13 4.12
N ASN A 478 9.00 33.14 5.40
CA ASN A 478 9.39 31.97 6.21
C ASN A 478 8.74 32.06 7.59
N ILE A 479 7.79 31.19 7.85
CA ILE A 479 7.01 31.19 9.10
C ILE A 479 7.64 30.18 10.08
N LEU A 480 7.99 30.65 11.27
CA LEU A 480 8.41 29.78 12.36
C LEU A 480 7.19 29.08 12.96
N ALA A 481 7.27 27.77 13.08
CA ALA A 481 6.23 26.92 13.61
C ALA A 481 6.80 25.77 14.44
N LYS A 482 5.93 24.99 15.06
CA LYS A 482 6.23 23.71 15.69
C LYS A 482 5.51 22.60 14.97
N ASP A 483 6.17 21.46 14.76
CA ASP A 483 5.51 20.25 14.33
C ASP A 483 4.70 19.59 15.48
N ARG A 484 4.06 18.44 15.21
CA ARG A 484 3.26 17.70 16.19
C ARG A 484 4.06 17.20 17.41
N PHE A 485 5.39 17.21 17.33
CA PHE A 485 6.30 16.81 18.41
C PHE A 485 6.95 18.00 19.11
N ASP A 486 6.40 19.21 18.92
CA ASP A 486 6.93 20.48 19.42
C ASP A 486 8.33 20.83 18.89
N GLN A 487 8.80 20.19 17.82
CA GLN A 487 10.08 20.51 17.19
C GLN A 487 9.93 21.77 16.32
N PRO A 488 10.90 22.71 16.41
CA PRO A 488 10.83 23.94 15.64
C PRO A 488 11.09 23.68 14.15
N VAL A 489 10.29 24.33 13.31
CA VAL A 489 10.36 24.25 11.86
C VAL A 489 10.14 25.62 11.22
N PHE A 490 10.69 25.80 10.03
CA PHE A 490 10.33 26.92 9.16
C PHE A 490 9.53 26.43 7.94
N LEU A 491 8.40 27.09 7.68
CA LEU A 491 7.61 26.91 6.46
C LEU A 491 8.01 28.00 5.46
N PHE A 492 8.53 27.61 4.30
CA PHE A 492 9.01 28.53 3.27
C PHE A 492 8.01 28.70 2.12
N GLU A 493 7.98 29.88 1.56
CA GLU A 493 7.13 30.21 0.41
C GLU A 493 7.56 29.48 -0.87
N ASN A 494 8.86 29.32 -1.07
CA ASN A 494 9.47 28.65 -2.21
C ASN A 494 10.97 28.38 -1.96
N GLU A 495 11.60 27.69 -2.91
CA GLU A 495 13.03 27.36 -2.87
C GLU A 495 13.94 28.62 -2.81
N PHE A 496 13.51 29.72 -3.40
CA PHE A 496 14.26 30.99 -3.33
C PHE A 496 14.28 31.52 -1.90
N ALA A 497 13.14 31.52 -1.22
CA ALA A 497 13.04 31.94 0.19
C ALA A 497 13.89 31.04 1.10
N LEU A 498 13.93 29.74 0.82
CA LEU A 498 14.77 28.78 1.53
C LEU A 498 16.25 29.09 1.36
N ARG A 499 16.72 29.27 0.11
CA ARG A 499 18.12 29.61 -0.17
C ARG A 499 18.52 30.95 0.46
N TRP A 500 17.68 31.97 0.29
CA TRP A 500 17.93 33.28 0.90
C TRP A 500 18.03 33.20 2.44
N PHE A 501 17.22 32.36 3.08
CA PHE A 501 17.32 32.14 4.52
C PHE A 501 18.63 31.45 4.89
N ALA A 502 19.02 30.41 4.17
CA ALA A 502 20.29 29.70 4.40
C ALA A 502 21.50 30.62 4.22
N ASP A 503 21.50 31.49 3.22
CA ASP A 503 22.57 32.48 3.00
C ASP A 503 22.64 33.53 4.12
N LYS A 504 21.47 33.95 4.65
CA LYS A 504 21.39 34.95 5.71
C LYS A 504 21.75 34.42 7.07
N TYR A 505 21.46 33.11 7.31
CA TYR A 505 21.70 32.44 8.59
C TYR A 505 22.52 31.15 8.39
N PRO A 506 23.80 31.28 7.98
CA PRO A 506 24.63 30.13 7.61
C PRO A 506 24.92 29.15 8.76
N ASP A 507 24.81 29.62 10.01
CA ASP A 507 25.02 28.81 11.19
C ASP A 507 23.81 27.94 11.56
N VAL A 508 22.64 28.22 11.00
CA VAL A 508 21.40 27.44 11.21
C VAL A 508 21.32 26.28 10.24
N LYS A 509 21.41 25.07 10.77
CA LYS A 509 21.25 23.87 9.96
C LYS A 509 19.77 23.60 9.68
N LEU A 510 19.42 23.64 8.40
CA LEU A 510 18.10 23.27 7.90
C LEU A 510 18.09 21.78 7.54
N GLU A 511 17.27 20.99 8.23
CA GLU A 511 17.16 19.56 8.02
C GLU A 511 15.87 19.23 7.25
N GLU A 512 15.97 18.31 6.30
CA GLU A 512 14.83 17.68 5.65
C GLU A 512 14.61 16.33 6.32
N LYS A 513 13.39 16.05 6.76
CA LYS A 513 13.01 14.72 7.22
C LYS A 513 12.41 13.97 6.02
N MET A 514 13.10 12.92 5.63
CA MET A 514 12.58 11.96 4.65
C MET A 514 11.75 10.89 5.35
#